data_08bda0f1fde8298d65a078eb46006f29
#
_entry.id   08bda0f1fde8298d65a078eb46006f29
#
_cell.length_a   1.000
_cell.length_b   1.000
_cell.length_c   1.000
_cell.angle_alpha   90.00
_cell.angle_beta   90.00
_cell.angle_gamma   90.00
#
_symmetry.space_group_name_H-M   'P 1'
#
loop_
_entity.id
_entity.type
_entity.pdbx_description
1 polymer ?
#
loop_
_entity_poly.entity_id
_entity_poly.type
_entity_poly.pdbx_seq_one_letter_code
_entity_poly.pdbx_strand_id
1 'polypeptide(L)'
;MNGKPLRISVITPSFNQGGFIGRTLASVANQNYPAHEHLIFDGGSSDTTLDVLKAAGSSIRWVSRPDGGQADAVNQGLQSAEGDVIAWLNSDDIYYPGAFEQVAEAFNSDPNLDVLYGMADHIDVDDHPFEEYPTIPWNPEKLRQTCFICQPALFFRRRVIGKVGLLDASLHYCMDYNYWLRLADAGCRFEYHPAKLAGSRLYADNKTLSNRVAVHQEIGEMFKAHDGRVPLKWIYAYAHHHTHAWIDRSQHPRRFKFVLYLQTMRSLMHWNHKLDFADLQELRRPRQPATTPTADQEACS
;
A
#
# COMPACT_ATOMS: atom_id res chain seq x y z
N MET A 1 -8.13 31.41 14.36
CA MET A 1 -8.73 30.23 15.02
C MET A 1 -7.62 29.50 15.79
N ASN A 2 -7.58 29.68 17.12
CA ASN A 2 -6.56 29.05 17.97
C ASN A 2 -7.03 27.66 18.43
N GLY A 3 -7.21 26.74 17.49
CA GLY A 3 -7.41 25.33 17.82
C GLY A 3 -6.06 24.65 18.14
N LYS A 4 -6.09 23.66 19.05
CA LYS A 4 -4.93 22.79 19.28
C LYS A 4 -4.50 22.19 17.93
N PRO A 5 -3.20 22.18 17.58
CA PRO A 5 -2.76 21.58 16.33
C PRO A 5 -3.16 20.10 16.28
N LEU A 6 -3.59 19.62 15.12
CA LEU A 6 -3.89 18.20 14.90
C LEU A 6 -2.65 17.35 15.22
N ARG A 7 -2.83 16.30 16.01
CA ARG A 7 -1.73 15.38 16.32
C ARG A 7 -1.71 14.24 15.31
N ILE A 8 -0.52 13.95 14.75
CA ILE A 8 -0.29 12.86 13.81
C ILE A 8 0.38 11.69 14.55
N SER A 9 -0.18 10.50 14.50
CA SER A 9 0.49 9.27 14.94
C SER A 9 1.04 8.54 13.73
N VAL A 10 2.36 8.41 13.67
CA VAL A 10 3.05 7.57 12.67
C VAL A 10 3.24 6.19 13.25
N ILE A 11 2.79 5.17 12.54
CA ILE A 11 2.93 3.76 12.90
C ILE A 11 3.91 3.12 11.93
N THR A 12 4.99 2.52 12.45
CA THR A 12 6.00 1.83 11.64
C THR A 12 6.12 0.37 12.09
N PRO A 13 5.63 -0.59 11.29
CA PRO A 13 5.96 -1.99 11.47
C PRO A 13 7.41 -2.24 11.06
N SER A 14 8.15 -3.06 11.78
CA SER A 14 9.55 -3.37 11.49
C SER A 14 9.87 -4.85 11.71
N PHE A 15 10.67 -5.42 10.82
CA PHE A 15 11.28 -6.74 11.02
C PHE A 15 12.54 -6.86 10.15
N ASN A 16 13.72 -6.93 10.79
CA ASN A 16 15.03 -7.03 10.13
C ASN A 16 15.28 -5.92 9.10
N GLN A 17 15.11 -4.66 9.50
CA GLN A 17 15.22 -3.47 8.65
C GLN A 17 16.34 -2.52 9.09
N GLY A 18 17.39 -3.05 9.74
CA GLY A 18 18.50 -2.26 10.25
C GLY A 18 19.20 -1.37 9.20
N GLY A 19 19.17 -1.78 7.93
CA GLY A 19 19.73 -1.01 6.81
C GLY A 19 18.92 0.23 6.40
N PHE A 20 17.63 0.28 6.71
CA PHE A 20 16.70 1.31 6.24
C PHE A 20 16.05 2.12 7.35
N ILE A 21 15.69 1.48 8.48
CA ILE A 21 14.87 2.08 9.54
C ILE A 21 15.44 3.42 10.06
N GLY A 22 16.75 3.58 10.08
CA GLY A 22 17.37 4.85 10.52
C GLY A 22 16.94 6.04 9.65
N ARG A 23 16.82 5.85 8.32
CA ARG A 23 16.35 6.87 7.37
C ARG A 23 14.88 7.13 7.52
N THR A 24 14.08 6.08 7.73
CA THR A 24 12.65 6.20 8.05
C THR A 24 12.43 7.04 9.30
N LEU A 25 13.15 6.76 10.40
CA LEU A 25 13.09 7.54 11.64
C LEU A 25 13.48 8.99 11.42
N ALA A 26 14.56 9.22 10.68
CA ALA A 26 15.03 10.57 10.36
C ALA A 26 14.00 11.35 9.53
N SER A 27 13.35 10.72 8.56
CA SER A 27 12.32 11.35 7.72
C SER A 27 11.10 11.84 8.51
N VAL A 28 10.75 11.13 9.58
CA VAL A 28 9.67 11.53 10.51
C VAL A 28 10.15 12.62 11.46
N ALA A 29 11.33 12.44 12.09
CA ALA A 29 11.86 13.39 13.06
C ALA A 29 12.16 14.78 12.46
N ASN A 30 12.51 14.83 11.17
CA ASN A 30 12.81 16.05 10.44
C ASN A 30 11.59 16.78 9.86
N GLN A 31 10.36 16.31 10.15
CA GLN A 31 9.16 17.07 9.78
C GLN A 31 9.04 18.33 10.64
N ASN A 32 8.84 19.48 10.01
CA ASN A 32 8.68 20.77 10.72
C ASN A 32 7.32 20.90 11.43
N TYR A 33 6.64 19.79 11.68
CA TYR A 33 5.34 19.74 12.34
C TYR A 33 5.48 19.18 13.75
N PRO A 34 5.33 20.02 14.81
CA PRO A 34 5.69 19.62 16.18
C PRO A 34 4.70 18.66 16.84
N ALA A 35 3.48 18.58 16.33
CA ALA A 35 2.42 17.76 16.94
C ALA A 35 2.35 16.37 16.34
N HIS A 36 3.41 15.55 16.52
CA HIS A 36 3.41 14.16 16.08
C HIS A 36 3.99 13.21 17.13
N GLU A 37 3.68 11.93 16.99
CA GLU A 37 4.32 10.81 17.70
C GLU A 37 4.74 9.74 16.71
N HIS A 38 5.80 9.01 17.00
CA HIS A 38 6.27 7.90 16.19
C HIS A 38 6.27 6.60 17.00
N LEU A 39 5.47 5.64 16.58
CA LEU A 39 5.23 4.35 17.23
C LEU A 39 5.82 3.24 16.36
N ILE A 40 6.80 2.50 16.89
CA ILE A 40 7.47 1.42 16.18
C ILE A 40 7.06 0.09 16.82
N PHE A 41 6.58 -0.84 15.99
CA PHE A 41 6.28 -2.21 16.39
C PHE A 41 7.19 -3.15 15.63
N ASP A 42 8.20 -3.67 16.34
CA ASP A 42 9.22 -4.56 15.78
C ASP A 42 8.88 -6.02 16.11
N GLY A 43 8.87 -6.86 15.07
CA GLY A 43 8.50 -8.28 15.13
C GLY A 43 9.56 -9.20 15.75
N GLY A 44 10.49 -8.66 16.54
CA GLY A 44 11.59 -9.42 17.15
C GLY A 44 12.80 -9.54 16.21
N SER A 45 13.24 -8.43 15.65
CA SER A 45 14.42 -8.37 14.77
C SER A 45 15.68 -8.92 15.42
N SER A 46 16.52 -9.57 14.61
CA SER A 46 17.79 -10.17 15.01
C SER A 46 19.02 -9.51 14.36
N ASP A 47 18.78 -8.55 13.46
CA ASP A 47 19.81 -7.73 12.83
C ASP A 47 20.10 -6.44 13.63
N THR A 48 20.71 -5.43 13.01
CA THR A 48 21.03 -4.14 13.64
C THR A 48 19.82 -3.24 13.94
N THR A 49 18.59 -3.64 13.60
CA THR A 49 17.35 -2.85 13.81
C THR A 49 17.24 -2.36 15.25
N LEU A 50 17.43 -3.25 16.24
CA LEU A 50 17.28 -2.89 17.64
C LEU A 50 18.33 -1.90 18.14
N ASP A 51 19.52 -1.92 17.57
CA ASP A 51 20.58 -0.95 17.93
C ASP A 51 20.23 0.45 17.41
N VAL A 52 19.66 0.53 16.21
CA VAL A 52 19.15 1.80 15.64
C VAL A 52 18.01 2.35 16.51
N LEU A 53 17.04 1.49 16.91
CA LEU A 53 15.91 1.90 17.75
C LEU A 53 16.37 2.41 19.13
N LYS A 54 17.33 1.74 19.77
CA LYS A 54 17.92 2.19 21.03
C LYS A 54 18.62 3.54 20.88
N ALA A 55 19.36 3.74 19.77
CA ALA A 55 20.06 4.99 19.50
C ALA A 55 19.11 6.18 19.27
N ALA A 56 17.90 5.96 18.77
CA ALA A 56 16.88 6.99 18.59
C ALA A 56 16.34 7.56 19.93
N GLY A 57 16.53 6.86 21.02
CA GLY A 57 16.19 7.32 22.39
C GLY A 57 14.72 7.62 22.58
N SER A 58 14.40 8.75 23.24
CA SER A 58 13.04 9.15 23.59
C SER A 58 12.25 9.83 22.48
N SER A 59 12.83 9.99 21.28
CA SER A 59 12.13 10.59 20.13
C SER A 59 11.06 9.67 19.55
N ILE A 60 11.10 8.39 19.87
CA ILE A 60 10.18 7.34 19.43
C ILE A 60 9.65 6.53 20.61
N ARG A 61 8.49 5.92 20.40
CA ARG A 61 7.97 4.86 21.30
C ARG A 61 8.04 3.54 20.55
N TRP A 62 8.73 2.54 21.08
CA TRP A 62 8.90 1.28 20.38
C TRP A 62 8.75 0.07 21.30
N VAL A 63 8.31 -1.04 20.69
CA VAL A 63 8.23 -2.36 21.29
C VAL A 63 8.84 -3.37 20.33
N SER A 64 9.65 -4.31 20.83
CA SER A 64 10.17 -5.43 20.04
C SER A 64 9.77 -6.74 20.67
N ARG A 65 9.05 -7.56 19.94
CA ARG A 65 8.66 -8.92 20.31
C ARG A 65 8.12 -9.65 19.08
N PRO A 66 8.21 -10.99 19.02
CA PRO A 66 7.56 -11.77 17.97
C PRO A 66 6.07 -11.40 17.85
N ASP A 67 5.60 -11.23 16.63
CA ASP A 67 4.23 -10.86 16.30
C ASP A 67 3.64 -11.76 15.19
N GLY A 68 2.42 -11.48 14.78
CA GLY A 68 1.71 -12.16 13.69
C GLY A 68 2.04 -11.63 12.30
N GLY A 69 3.07 -10.78 12.15
CA GLY A 69 3.49 -10.16 10.89
C GLY A 69 3.05 -8.70 10.77
N GLN A 70 3.32 -8.11 9.59
CA GLN A 70 3.16 -6.67 9.34
C GLN A 70 1.78 -6.12 9.72
N ALA A 71 0.69 -6.81 9.35
CA ALA A 71 -0.66 -6.37 9.67
C ALA A 71 -0.93 -6.36 11.18
N ASP A 72 -0.40 -7.34 11.92
CA ASP A 72 -0.50 -7.39 13.39
C ASP A 72 0.28 -6.24 14.04
N ALA A 73 1.50 -5.97 13.59
CA ALA A 73 2.31 -4.84 14.05
C ALA A 73 1.59 -3.50 13.83
N VAL A 74 1.02 -3.28 12.62
CA VAL A 74 0.23 -2.07 12.33
C VAL A 74 -1.00 -2.00 13.22
N ASN A 75 -1.71 -3.11 13.44
CA ASN A 75 -2.89 -3.16 14.31
C ASN A 75 -2.58 -2.79 15.76
N GLN A 76 -1.45 -3.25 16.30
CA GLN A 76 -0.97 -2.83 17.62
C GLN A 76 -0.75 -1.30 17.66
N GLY A 77 -0.19 -0.74 16.57
CA GLY A 77 -0.03 0.70 16.39
C GLY A 77 -1.36 1.45 16.35
N LEU A 78 -2.34 0.98 15.56
CA LEU A 78 -3.68 1.57 15.46
C LEU A 78 -4.41 1.62 16.80
N GLN A 79 -4.23 0.59 17.64
CA GLN A 79 -4.79 0.54 18.99
C GLN A 79 -4.07 1.46 19.98
N SER A 80 -2.79 1.73 19.77
CA SER A 80 -1.94 2.52 20.67
C SER A 80 -1.86 4.00 20.30
N ALA A 81 -2.29 4.36 19.09
CA ALA A 81 -2.20 5.71 18.55
C ALA A 81 -3.15 6.69 19.27
N GLU A 82 -2.62 7.83 19.67
CA GLU A 82 -3.37 8.89 20.37
C GLU A 82 -3.66 10.10 19.48
N GLY A 83 -3.05 10.18 18.29
CA GLY A 83 -3.21 11.28 17.35
C GLY A 83 -4.60 11.36 16.74
N ASP A 84 -4.94 12.51 16.21
CA ASP A 84 -6.18 12.77 15.48
C ASP A 84 -6.14 12.18 14.07
N VAL A 85 -4.94 12.11 13.49
CA VAL A 85 -4.62 11.57 12.17
C VAL A 85 -3.62 10.44 12.32
N ILE A 86 -3.86 9.37 11.59
CA ILE A 86 -2.99 8.20 11.52
C ILE A 86 -2.22 8.23 10.21
N ALA A 87 -0.95 7.90 10.31
CA ALA A 87 -0.03 7.68 9.21
C ALA A 87 0.60 6.28 9.39
N TRP A 88 0.68 5.50 8.33
CA TRP A 88 1.38 4.22 8.34
C TRP A 88 2.57 4.31 7.39
N LEU A 89 3.77 4.18 7.93
CA LEU A 89 5.03 4.25 7.21
C LEU A 89 5.82 2.96 7.46
N ASN A 90 6.09 2.18 6.42
CA ASN A 90 6.93 1.00 6.56
C ASN A 90 8.38 1.41 6.91
N SER A 91 9.12 0.50 7.53
CA SER A 91 10.47 0.74 8.05
C SER A 91 11.56 0.90 6.98
N ASP A 92 11.19 0.77 5.71
CA ASP A 92 12.03 0.98 4.52
C ASP A 92 11.60 2.18 3.66
N ASP A 93 10.45 2.82 3.98
CA ASP A 93 9.92 4.00 3.30
C ASP A 93 10.29 5.32 4.00
N ILE A 94 10.08 6.46 3.33
CA ILE A 94 10.37 7.79 3.88
C ILE A 94 9.24 8.78 3.60
N TYR A 95 9.08 9.79 4.48
CA TYR A 95 8.32 11.00 4.17
C TYR A 95 9.21 12.08 3.56
N TYR A 96 8.65 12.83 2.62
CA TYR A 96 9.30 14.03 2.11
C TYR A 96 9.13 15.22 3.07
N PRO A 97 10.07 16.20 3.04
CA PRO A 97 9.98 17.38 3.88
C PRO A 97 8.67 18.15 3.68
N GLY A 98 8.03 18.58 4.76
CA GLY A 98 6.78 19.32 4.73
C GLY A 98 5.51 18.49 4.51
N ALA A 99 5.60 17.15 4.47
CA ALA A 99 4.44 16.28 4.29
C ALA A 99 3.41 16.48 5.41
N PHE A 100 3.83 16.54 6.68
CA PHE A 100 2.92 16.68 7.81
C PHE A 100 2.22 18.02 7.89
N GLU A 101 2.88 19.10 7.48
CA GLU A 101 2.25 20.43 7.39
C GLU A 101 1.12 20.43 6.37
N GLN A 102 1.36 19.90 5.17
CA GLN A 102 0.36 19.80 4.11
C GLN A 102 -0.81 18.91 4.53
N VAL A 103 -0.53 17.76 5.14
CA VAL A 103 -1.56 16.85 5.67
C VAL A 103 -2.41 17.53 6.75
N ALA A 104 -1.77 18.21 7.72
CA ALA A 104 -2.47 18.90 8.78
C ALA A 104 -3.33 20.06 8.24
N GLU A 105 -2.83 20.80 7.25
CA GLU A 105 -3.58 21.87 6.59
C GLU A 105 -4.84 21.34 5.91
N ALA A 106 -4.73 20.28 5.12
CA ALA A 106 -5.86 19.65 4.45
C ALA A 106 -6.93 19.18 5.44
N PHE A 107 -6.55 18.45 6.48
CA PHE A 107 -7.49 17.99 7.50
C PHE A 107 -8.08 19.13 8.35
N ASN A 108 -7.35 20.22 8.57
CA ASN A 108 -7.89 21.41 9.27
C ASN A 108 -8.89 22.17 8.39
N SER A 109 -8.66 22.21 7.08
CA SER A 109 -9.53 22.91 6.12
C SER A 109 -10.88 22.21 5.94
N ASP A 110 -10.91 20.87 6.06
CA ASP A 110 -12.13 20.08 5.99
C ASP A 110 -12.26 19.12 7.18
N PRO A 111 -13.05 19.48 8.20
CA PRO A 111 -13.31 18.59 9.34
C PRO A 111 -14.02 17.27 8.98
N ASN A 112 -14.69 17.21 7.82
CA ASN A 112 -15.38 16.02 7.34
C ASN A 112 -14.49 15.11 6.49
N LEU A 113 -13.28 15.55 6.13
CA LEU A 113 -12.32 14.72 5.45
C LEU A 113 -11.92 13.53 6.33
N ASP A 114 -12.05 12.31 5.82
CA ASP A 114 -11.72 11.08 6.53
C ASP A 114 -10.35 10.54 6.10
N VAL A 115 -10.02 10.62 4.82
CA VAL A 115 -8.81 10.04 4.20
C VAL A 115 -8.19 11.03 3.23
N LEU A 116 -6.91 11.31 3.39
CA LEU A 116 -6.08 12.09 2.46
C LEU A 116 -5.01 11.18 1.88
N TYR A 117 -4.78 11.23 0.58
CA TYR A 117 -3.61 10.60 -0.03
C TYR A 117 -2.98 11.52 -1.05
N GLY A 118 -1.66 11.47 -1.13
CA GLY A 118 -0.87 12.28 -2.04
C GLY A 118 -0.13 11.47 -3.09
N MET A 119 0.68 12.16 -3.88
CA MET A 119 1.63 11.55 -4.79
C MET A 119 2.80 10.95 -4.00
N ALA A 120 3.47 10.00 -4.62
CA ALA A 120 4.68 9.38 -4.11
C ALA A 120 5.64 9.05 -5.25
N ASP A 121 6.89 8.82 -4.91
CA ASP A 121 7.87 8.24 -5.83
C ASP A 121 8.24 6.83 -5.40
N HIS A 122 8.60 5.99 -6.36
CA HIS A 122 9.45 4.85 -6.11
C HIS A 122 10.90 5.34 -5.94
N ILE A 123 11.54 4.95 -4.85
CA ILE A 123 12.91 5.30 -4.52
C ILE A 123 13.79 4.06 -4.48
N ASP A 124 15.07 4.25 -4.79
CA ASP A 124 16.07 3.19 -4.70
C ASP A 124 16.60 2.99 -3.26
N VAL A 125 17.60 2.12 -3.12
CA VAL A 125 18.24 1.82 -1.82
C VAL A 125 18.95 3.04 -1.20
N ASP A 126 19.24 4.08 -1.96
CA ASP A 126 19.92 5.29 -1.54
C ASP A 126 19.00 6.52 -1.44
N ASP A 127 17.68 6.30 -1.43
CA ASP A 127 16.60 7.32 -1.35
C ASP A 127 16.43 8.16 -2.63
N HIS A 128 17.06 7.79 -3.75
CA HIS A 128 16.90 8.54 -5.00
C HIS A 128 15.59 8.14 -5.69
N PRO A 129 14.73 9.11 -6.02
CA PRO A 129 13.52 8.82 -6.79
C PRO A 129 13.89 8.46 -8.24
N PHE A 130 13.31 7.38 -8.75
CA PHE A 130 13.53 6.94 -10.13
C PHE A 130 12.25 6.80 -10.95
N GLU A 131 11.08 6.69 -10.29
CA GLU A 131 9.78 6.59 -10.94
C GLU A 131 8.70 7.22 -10.07
N GLU A 132 7.71 7.87 -10.68
CA GLU A 132 6.54 8.37 -9.96
C GLU A 132 5.51 7.24 -9.80
N TYR A 133 5.00 7.04 -8.57
CA TYR A 133 3.92 6.10 -8.33
C TYR A 133 2.66 6.53 -9.10
N PRO A 134 1.95 5.63 -9.81
CA PRO A 134 0.83 5.98 -10.70
C PRO A 134 -0.45 6.37 -9.94
N THR A 135 -0.34 7.42 -9.11
CA THR A 135 -1.46 7.97 -8.34
C THR A 135 -2.40 8.76 -9.24
N ILE A 136 -3.70 8.63 -9.02
CA ILE A 136 -4.74 9.37 -9.75
C ILE A 136 -5.73 10.03 -8.79
N PRO A 137 -6.50 11.05 -9.22
CA PRO A 137 -7.61 11.60 -8.45
C PRO A 137 -8.62 10.52 -8.02
N TRP A 138 -9.29 10.76 -6.88
CA TRP A 138 -10.19 9.79 -6.27
C TRP A 138 -11.25 9.26 -7.23
N ASN A 139 -11.30 7.95 -7.33
CA ASN A 139 -12.30 7.23 -8.09
C ASN A 139 -12.54 5.84 -7.47
N PRO A 140 -13.66 5.61 -6.76
CA PRO A 140 -13.93 4.37 -6.06
C PRO A 140 -14.10 3.16 -6.99
N GLU A 141 -14.62 3.37 -8.21
CA GLU A 141 -14.74 2.28 -9.21
C GLU A 141 -13.37 1.88 -9.74
N LYS A 142 -12.47 2.88 -9.92
CA LYS A 142 -11.11 2.63 -10.36
C LYS A 142 -10.29 1.93 -9.27
N LEU A 143 -10.56 2.24 -7.99
CA LEU A 143 -9.89 1.56 -6.87
C LEU A 143 -10.13 0.05 -6.90
N ARG A 144 -11.30 -0.43 -7.35
CA ARG A 144 -11.55 -1.88 -7.48
C ARG A 144 -10.79 -2.54 -8.64
N GLN A 145 -10.27 -1.76 -9.57
CA GLN A 145 -9.54 -2.26 -10.73
C GLN A 145 -8.02 -2.17 -10.57
N THR A 146 -7.53 -1.24 -9.76
CA THR A 146 -6.11 -1.02 -9.53
C THR A 146 -5.88 -0.29 -8.22
N CYS A 147 -4.86 -0.66 -7.47
CA CYS A 147 -4.42 0.10 -6.31
C CYS A 147 -3.58 1.28 -6.79
N PHE A 148 -4.19 2.46 -6.87
CA PHE A 148 -3.53 3.71 -7.29
C PHE A 148 -3.14 4.59 -6.11
N ILE A 149 -3.24 4.10 -4.90
CA ILE A 149 -2.87 4.79 -3.66
C ILE A 149 -1.59 4.17 -3.13
N CYS A 150 -0.52 4.96 -3.13
CA CYS A 150 0.74 4.55 -2.52
C CYS A 150 0.59 4.53 -1.00
N GLN A 151 0.86 3.39 -0.39
CA GLN A 151 0.58 3.14 1.01
C GLN A 151 1.20 4.21 1.95
N PRO A 152 2.51 4.57 1.88
CA PRO A 152 3.08 5.57 2.78
C PRO A 152 2.56 7.00 2.56
N ALA A 153 1.97 7.30 1.39
CA ALA A 153 1.41 8.61 1.09
C ALA A 153 -0.05 8.79 1.51
N LEU A 154 -0.62 7.83 2.26
CA LEU A 154 -2.00 7.91 2.73
C LEU A 154 -2.06 8.18 4.24
N PHE A 155 -2.96 9.11 4.61
CA PHE A 155 -3.24 9.52 5.97
C PHE A 155 -4.76 9.46 6.21
N PHE A 156 -5.17 9.12 7.43
CA PHE A 156 -6.60 9.05 7.73
C PHE A 156 -6.93 9.48 9.15
N ARG A 157 -8.15 9.99 9.36
CA ARG A 157 -8.63 10.31 10.69
C ARG A 157 -8.73 9.07 11.56
N ARG A 158 -8.24 9.13 12.80
CA ARG A 158 -8.36 8.02 13.76
C ARG A 158 -9.80 7.55 13.97
N ARG A 159 -10.79 8.44 13.83
CA ARG A 159 -12.21 8.08 13.94
C ARG A 159 -12.67 7.01 12.95
N VAL A 160 -12.01 6.84 11.80
CA VAL A 160 -12.41 5.83 10.80
C VAL A 160 -12.15 4.40 11.29
N ILE A 161 -11.22 4.21 12.22
CA ILE A 161 -10.99 2.90 12.85
C ILE A 161 -12.27 2.38 13.50
N GLY A 162 -13.06 3.26 14.10
CA GLY A 162 -14.37 2.90 14.67
C GLY A 162 -15.42 2.50 13.62
N LYS A 163 -15.25 2.92 12.35
CA LYS A 163 -16.17 2.57 11.24
C LYS A 163 -15.81 1.22 10.61
N VAL A 164 -14.53 0.97 10.37
CA VAL A 164 -14.07 -0.17 9.58
C VAL A 164 -13.27 -1.21 10.37
N GLY A 165 -12.91 -0.92 11.63
CA GLY A 165 -12.08 -1.78 12.46
C GLY A 165 -10.60 -1.73 12.07
N LEU A 166 -9.88 -2.78 12.43
CA LEU A 166 -8.45 -2.97 12.20
C LEU A 166 -8.17 -3.60 10.83
N LEU A 167 -6.89 -3.67 10.43
CA LEU A 167 -6.45 -4.43 9.26
C LEU A 167 -6.79 -5.91 9.43
N ASP A 168 -7.03 -6.59 8.32
CA ASP A 168 -7.15 -8.05 8.29
C ASP A 168 -5.76 -8.68 8.42
N ALA A 169 -5.48 -9.26 9.58
CA ALA A 169 -4.20 -9.87 9.88
C ALA A 169 -3.96 -11.21 9.14
N SER A 170 -4.94 -11.75 8.45
CA SER A 170 -4.77 -12.93 7.61
C SER A 170 -4.15 -12.60 6.24
N LEU A 171 -4.14 -11.31 5.84
CA LEU A 171 -3.55 -10.84 4.59
C LEU A 171 -2.06 -10.54 4.79
N HIS A 172 -1.26 -10.96 3.82
CA HIS A 172 0.20 -10.81 3.87
C HIS A 172 0.73 -9.74 2.91
N TYR A 173 0.05 -9.49 1.79
CA TYR A 173 0.51 -8.60 0.72
C TYR A 173 -0.41 -7.43 0.46
N CYS A 174 -1.73 -7.62 0.48
CA CYS A 174 -2.72 -6.61 0.07
C CYS A 174 -3.58 -6.09 1.25
N MET A 175 -3.04 -6.11 2.48
CA MET A 175 -3.74 -5.65 3.68
C MET A 175 -4.10 -4.16 3.65
N ASP A 176 -3.25 -3.34 3.05
CA ASP A 176 -3.46 -1.92 2.79
C ASP A 176 -4.58 -1.70 1.77
N TYR A 177 -4.50 -2.40 0.64
CA TYR A 177 -5.52 -2.33 -0.41
C TYR A 177 -6.90 -2.77 0.09
N ASN A 178 -6.96 -3.87 0.86
CA ASN A 178 -8.20 -4.28 1.54
C ASN A 178 -8.74 -3.17 2.44
N TYR A 179 -7.86 -2.51 3.19
CA TYR A 179 -8.27 -1.45 4.12
C TYR A 179 -8.82 -0.24 3.36
N TRP A 180 -8.19 0.15 2.23
CA TRP A 180 -8.70 1.24 1.38
C TRP A 180 -10.08 0.93 0.79
N LEU A 181 -10.32 -0.31 0.35
CA LEU A 181 -11.64 -0.73 -0.13
C LEU A 181 -12.69 -0.65 0.98
N ARG A 182 -12.38 -1.13 2.17
CA ARG A 182 -13.29 -1.07 3.33
C ARG A 182 -13.60 0.36 3.76
N LEU A 183 -12.62 1.27 3.72
CA LEU A 183 -12.85 2.70 3.96
C LEU A 183 -13.76 3.32 2.90
N ALA A 184 -13.57 2.97 1.63
CA ALA A 184 -14.43 3.43 0.54
C ALA A 184 -15.87 2.94 0.69
N ASP A 185 -16.07 1.65 1.01
CA ASP A 185 -17.39 1.06 1.20
C ASP A 185 -18.11 1.57 2.45
N ALA A 186 -17.37 1.96 3.49
CA ALA A 186 -17.90 2.63 4.67
C ALA A 186 -18.29 4.11 4.42
N GLY A 187 -18.20 4.58 3.17
CA GLY A 187 -18.53 5.95 2.78
C GLY A 187 -17.57 6.98 3.36
N CYS A 188 -16.31 6.62 3.66
CA CYS A 188 -15.31 7.59 4.08
C CYS A 188 -15.05 8.60 2.96
N ARG A 189 -14.87 9.86 3.35
CA ARG A 189 -14.57 10.93 2.40
C ARG A 189 -13.07 10.95 2.11
N PHE A 190 -12.72 10.68 0.85
CA PHE A 190 -11.35 10.71 0.35
C PHE A 190 -11.06 12.03 -0.37
N GLU A 191 -9.83 12.50 -0.22
CA GLU A 191 -9.27 13.63 -0.98
C GLU A 191 -7.91 13.26 -1.54
N TYR A 192 -7.70 13.59 -2.83
CA TYR A 192 -6.40 13.50 -3.49
C TYR A 192 -5.66 14.83 -3.36
N HIS A 193 -4.48 14.79 -2.80
CA HIS A 193 -3.57 15.92 -2.66
C HIS A 193 -2.46 15.86 -3.72
N PRO A 194 -2.41 16.81 -4.68
CA PRO A 194 -1.49 16.74 -5.81
C PRO A 194 -0.06 17.19 -5.44
N ALA A 195 0.49 16.63 -4.36
CA ALA A 195 1.87 16.85 -3.93
C ALA A 195 2.50 15.54 -3.47
N LYS A 196 3.81 15.43 -3.65
CA LYS A 196 4.59 14.27 -3.22
C LYS A 196 4.78 14.29 -1.71
N LEU A 197 4.24 13.29 -1.04
CA LEU A 197 4.28 13.17 0.42
C LEU A 197 5.30 12.13 0.90
N ALA A 198 5.58 11.10 0.10
CA ALA A 198 6.40 9.97 0.51
C ALA A 198 7.23 9.39 -0.64
N GLY A 199 8.30 8.68 -0.27
CA GLY A 199 9.06 7.79 -1.14
C GLY A 199 8.84 6.34 -0.69
N SER A 200 8.37 5.49 -1.61
CA SER A 200 8.22 4.06 -1.38
C SER A 200 9.40 3.32 -1.99
N ARG A 201 10.10 2.55 -1.17
CA ARG A 201 11.35 1.91 -1.59
C ARG A 201 11.13 0.62 -2.34
N LEU A 202 11.78 0.51 -3.50
CA LEU A 202 11.82 -0.73 -4.28
C LEU A 202 13.26 -1.26 -4.36
N TYR A 203 13.44 -2.52 -3.97
CA TYR A 203 14.70 -3.27 -4.05
C TYR A 203 14.42 -4.76 -4.28
N ALA A 204 15.44 -5.51 -4.71
CA ALA A 204 15.26 -6.89 -5.18
C ALA A 204 14.57 -7.82 -4.17
N ASP A 205 14.83 -7.64 -2.87
CA ASP A 205 14.25 -8.44 -1.78
C ASP A 205 12.91 -7.86 -1.26
N ASN A 206 12.36 -6.85 -1.94
CA ASN A 206 11.06 -6.30 -1.57
C ASN A 206 9.98 -7.37 -1.64
N LYS A 207 9.18 -7.45 -0.58
CA LYS A 207 8.15 -8.47 -0.36
C LYS A 207 7.18 -8.64 -1.54
N THR A 208 6.78 -7.53 -2.14
CA THR A 208 5.81 -7.51 -3.24
C THR A 208 6.46 -7.94 -4.56
N LEU A 209 7.69 -7.47 -4.84
CA LEU A 209 8.37 -7.77 -6.11
C LEU A 209 8.81 -9.23 -6.21
N SER A 210 9.26 -9.83 -5.10
CA SER A 210 9.76 -11.19 -5.06
C SER A 210 8.67 -12.27 -5.19
N ASN A 211 7.38 -11.93 -4.95
CA ASN A 211 6.29 -12.89 -4.84
C ASN A 211 5.04 -12.53 -5.66
N ARG A 212 5.19 -11.97 -6.86
CA ARG A 212 4.07 -11.44 -7.69
C ARG A 212 2.89 -12.40 -7.87
N VAL A 213 3.13 -13.70 -8.05
CA VAL A 213 2.04 -14.68 -8.18
C VAL A 213 1.22 -14.77 -6.89
N ALA A 214 1.89 -14.86 -5.74
CA ALA A 214 1.22 -14.92 -4.43
C ALA A 214 0.45 -13.61 -4.12
N VAL A 215 1.02 -12.47 -4.45
CA VAL A 215 0.35 -11.14 -4.33
C VAL A 215 -0.97 -11.12 -5.10
N HIS A 216 -0.95 -11.49 -6.39
CA HIS A 216 -2.16 -11.45 -7.20
C HIS A 216 -3.17 -12.54 -6.85
N GLN A 217 -2.70 -13.69 -6.33
CA GLN A 217 -3.57 -14.71 -5.78
C GLN A 217 -4.31 -14.17 -4.55
N GLU A 218 -3.57 -13.57 -3.59
CA GLU A 218 -4.18 -13.00 -2.38
C GLU A 218 -5.17 -11.88 -2.72
N ILE A 219 -4.85 -11.00 -3.70
CA ILE A 219 -5.79 -9.99 -4.20
C ILE A 219 -7.07 -10.65 -4.76
N GLY A 220 -6.95 -11.73 -5.51
CA GLY A 220 -8.10 -12.47 -6.03
C GLY A 220 -8.96 -13.06 -4.91
N GLU A 221 -8.35 -13.69 -3.92
CA GLU A 221 -9.03 -14.25 -2.75
C GLU A 221 -9.70 -13.15 -1.90
N MET A 222 -9.00 -12.04 -1.69
CA MET A 222 -9.51 -10.86 -1.00
C MET A 222 -10.76 -10.29 -1.68
N PHE A 223 -10.75 -10.08 -3.00
CA PHE A 223 -11.93 -9.62 -3.73
C PHE A 223 -13.06 -10.64 -3.72
N LYS A 224 -12.73 -11.93 -3.79
CA LYS A 224 -13.74 -12.98 -3.68
C LYS A 224 -14.44 -12.96 -2.34
N ALA A 225 -13.70 -12.76 -1.25
CA ALA A 225 -14.25 -12.65 0.10
C ALA A 225 -15.04 -11.34 0.29
N HIS A 226 -14.53 -10.23 -0.24
CA HIS A 226 -15.08 -8.89 -0.04
C HIS A 226 -16.31 -8.61 -0.92
N ASP A 227 -16.22 -8.85 -2.23
CA ASP A 227 -17.24 -8.51 -3.23
C ASP A 227 -18.02 -9.73 -3.75
N GLY A 228 -17.64 -10.94 -3.36
CA GLY A 228 -18.19 -12.19 -3.93
C GLY A 228 -17.71 -12.46 -5.36
N ARG A 229 -16.93 -11.54 -5.96
CA ARG A 229 -16.45 -11.60 -7.33
C ARG A 229 -15.09 -10.91 -7.47
N VAL A 230 -14.22 -11.47 -8.32
CA VAL A 230 -12.92 -10.90 -8.64
C VAL A 230 -13.01 -10.08 -9.94
N PRO A 231 -12.58 -8.81 -9.95
CA PRO A 231 -12.51 -8.02 -11.18
C PRO A 231 -11.60 -8.67 -12.23
N LEU A 232 -12.00 -8.59 -13.50
CA LEU A 232 -11.28 -9.27 -14.59
C LEU A 232 -9.83 -8.82 -14.72
N LYS A 233 -9.54 -7.57 -14.41
CA LYS A 233 -8.16 -7.04 -14.44
C LYS A 233 -7.24 -7.82 -13.50
N TRP A 234 -7.68 -8.11 -12.28
CA TRP A 234 -6.91 -8.89 -11.31
C TRP A 234 -6.79 -10.37 -11.68
N ILE A 235 -7.86 -10.96 -12.25
CA ILE A 235 -7.78 -12.31 -12.82
C ILE A 235 -6.74 -12.39 -13.91
N TYR A 236 -6.70 -11.40 -14.79
CA TYR A 236 -5.73 -11.35 -15.88
C TYR A 236 -4.31 -11.11 -15.35
N ALA A 237 -4.11 -10.22 -14.39
CA ALA A 237 -2.81 -9.97 -13.79
C ALA A 237 -2.24 -11.25 -13.14
N TYR A 238 -3.06 -11.95 -12.35
CA TYR A 238 -2.68 -13.26 -11.81
C TYR A 238 -2.29 -14.26 -12.91
N ALA A 239 -3.14 -14.43 -13.93
CA ALA A 239 -2.87 -15.34 -15.03
C ALA A 239 -1.60 -14.97 -15.80
N HIS A 240 -1.33 -13.68 -15.97
CA HIS A 240 -0.12 -13.18 -16.62
C HIS A 240 1.13 -13.53 -15.85
N HIS A 241 1.20 -13.21 -14.55
CA HIS A 241 2.36 -13.51 -13.71
C HIS A 241 2.57 -15.01 -13.54
N HIS A 242 1.48 -15.77 -13.37
CA HIS A 242 1.55 -17.23 -13.31
C HIS A 242 2.10 -17.83 -14.63
N THR A 243 1.68 -17.30 -15.80
CA THR A 243 2.17 -17.78 -17.10
C THR A 243 3.63 -17.39 -17.30
N HIS A 244 4.01 -16.17 -16.91
CA HIS A 244 5.37 -15.63 -17.05
C HIS A 244 6.39 -16.43 -16.23
N ALA A 245 5.99 -16.98 -15.09
CA ALA A 245 6.86 -17.84 -14.26
C ALA A 245 7.30 -19.13 -14.97
N TRP A 246 6.58 -19.56 -16.02
CA TRP A 246 6.84 -20.82 -16.73
C TRP A 246 7.26 -20.64 -18.19
N ILE A 247 6.89 -19.52 -18.81
CA ILE A 247 7.10 -19.29 -20.25
C ILE A 247 7.67 -17.88 -20.46
N ASP A 248 8.88 -17.83 -20.99
CA ASP A 248 9.47 -16.58 -21.44
C ASP A 248 8.71 -16.04 -22.67
N ARG A 249 8.04 -14.89 -22.49
CA ARG A 249 7.27 -14.22 -23.53
C ARG A 249 8.12 -13.80 -24.73
N SER A 250 9.39 -13.43 -24.50
CA SER A 250 10.31 -12.98 -25.56
C SER A 250 10.69 -14.12 -26.50
N GLN A 251 10.91 -15.30 -25.93
CA GLN A 251 11.33 -16.50 -26.68
C GLN A 251 10.14 -17.24 -27.31
N HIS A 252 8.98 -17.24 -26.64
CA HIS A 252 7.81 -18.04 -27.05
C HIS A 252 6.51 -17.23 -27.06
N PRO A 253 6.38 -16.13 -27.83
CA PRO A 253 5.27 -15.19 -27.74
C PRO A 253 3.90 -15.81 -28.08
N ARG A 254 3.82 -16.74 -29.04
CA ARG A 254 2.56 -17.43 -29.39
C ARG A 254 2.11 -18.40 -28.31
N ARG A 255 3.05 -19.19 -27.78
CA ARG A 255 2.79 -20.14 -26.69
C ARG A 255 2.38 -19.39 -25.44
N PHE A 256 3.06 -18.29 -25.09
CA PHE A 256 2.70 -17.42 -23.98
C PHE A 256 1.25 -16.93 -24.09
N LYS A 257 0.86 -16.35 -25.23
CA LYS A 257 -0.51 -15.86 -25.44
C LYS A 257 -1.57 -16.95 -25.29
N PHE A 258 -1.31 -18.14 -25.83
CA PHE A 258 -2.24 -19.27 -25.75
C PHE A 258 -2.40 -19.76 -24.30
N VAL A 259 -1.29 -19.95 -23.59
CA VAL A 259 -1.32 -20.40 -22.19
C VAL A 259 -1.92 -19.33 -21.27
N LEU A 260 -1.60 -18.05 -21.50
CA LEU A 260 -2.22 -16.93 -20.78
C LEU A 260 -3.74 -16.91 -20.96
N TYR A 261 -4.24 -17.12 -22.18
CA TYR A 261 -5.68 -17.22 -22.42
C TYR A 261 -6.31 -18.37 -21.62
N LEU A 262 -5.73 -19.56 -21.68
CA LEU A 262 -6.23 -20.73 -20.93
C LEU A 262 -6.19 -20.50 -19.42
N GLN A 263 -5.09 -19.90 -18.92
CA GLN A 263 -4.94 -19.60 -17.49
C GLN A 263 -5.94 -18.52 -17.04
N THR A 264 -6.18 -17.50 -17.86
CA THR A 264 -7.21 -16.48 -17.58
C THR A 264 -8.59 -17.12 -17.48
N MET A 265 -8.97 -17.97 -18.43
CA MET A 265 -10.26 -18.68 -18.42
C MET A 265 -10.40 -19.60 -17.22
N ARG A 266 -9.33 -20.36 -16.87
CA ARG A 266 -9.33 -21.22 -15.68
C ARG A 266 -9.50 -20.43 -14.40
N SER A 267 -8.76 -19.33 -14.24
CA SER A 267 -8.83 -18.46 -13.06
C SER A 267 -10.21 -17.79 -12.93
N LEU A 268 -10.80 -17.38 -14.06
CA LEU A 268 -12.13 -16.80 -14.09
C LEU A 268 -13.19 -17.81 -13.63
N MET A 269 -13.10 -19.06 -14.11
CA MET A 269 -14.00 -20.12 -13.65
C MET A 269 -13.77 -20.49 -12.18
N HIS A 270 -12.50 -20.43 -11.71
CA HIS A 270 -12.16 -20.71 -10.32
C HIS A 270 -12.79 -19.68 -9.36
N TRP A 271 -12.61 -18.39 -9.62
CA TRP A 271 -13.06 -17.34 -8.73
C TRP A 271 -14.51 -16.91 -8.97
N ASN A 272 -14.93 -16.75 -10.22
CA ASN A 272 -16.23 -16.18 -10.56
C ASN A 272 -17.29 -17.23 -10.96
N HIS A 273 -16.89 -18.49 -11.15
CA HIS A 273 -17.75 -19.63 -11.53
C HIS A 273 -18.50 -19.51 -12.87
N LYS A 274 -18.51 -18.34 -13.48
CA LYS A 274 -19.17 -18.08 -14.77
C LYS A 274 -18.55 -16.87 -15.45
N LEU A 275 -18.61 -16.88 -16.79
CA LEU A 275 -18.40 -15.70 -17.63
C LEU A 275 -19.74 -14.97 -17.72
N ASP A 276 -19.78 -13.71 -17.38
CA ASP A 276 -20.93 -12.88 -17.69
C ASP A 276 -20.67 -11.98 -18.92
N PHE A 277 -21.73 -11.28 -19.34
CA PHE A 277 -21.66 -10.43 -20.54
C PHE A 277 -20.71 -9.23 -20.34
N ALA A 278 -20.55 -8.73 -19.10
CA ALA A 278 -19.65 -7.65 -18.78
C ALA A 278 -18.17 -8.07 -18.94
N ASP A 279 -17.83 -9.30 -18.49
CA ASP A 279 -16.49 -9.87 -18.70
C ASP A 279 -16.14 -9.98 -20.20
N LEU A 280 -17.11 -10.42 -21.01
CA LEU A 280 -16.91 -10.54 -22.45
C LEU A 280 -16.75 -9.17 -23.13
N GLN A 281 -17.47 -8.15 -22.67
CA GLN A 281 -17.28 -6.79 -23.16
C GLN A 281 -15.92 -6.21 -22.78
N GLU A 282 -15.47 -6.43 -21.56
CA GLU A 282 -14.19 -5.97 -21.08
C GLU A 282 -13.01 -6.67 -21.80
N LEU A 283 -13.11 -7.97 -22.05
CA LEU A 283 -12.14 -8.73 -22.85
C LEU A 283 -12.04 -8.25 -24.31
N ARG A 284 -13.13 -7.69 -24.85
CA ARG A 284 -13.19 -7.18 -26.24
C ARG A 284 -12.75 -5.73 -26.38
N ARG A 285 -12.64 -4.95 -25.30
CA ARG A 285 -12.14 -3.57 -25.38
C ARG A 285 -10.70 -3.60 -25.85
N PRO A 286 -10.37 -2.85 -26.94
CA PRO A 286 -8.98 -2.71 -27.36
C PRO A 286 -8.22 -2.10 -26.17
N ARG A 287 -7.22 -2.81 -25.68
CA ARG A 287 -6.32 -2.26 -24.66
C ARG A 287 -5.59 -1.11 -25.32
N GLN A 288 -5.70 0.10 -24.77
CA GLN A 288 -4.75 1.14 -25.11
C GLN A 288 -3.36 0.54 -24.86
N PRO A 289 -2.41 0.67 -25.80
CA PRO A 289 -1.05 0.28 -25.53
C PRO A 289 -0.65 1.04 -24.26
N ALA A 290 -0.32 0.31 -23.21
CA ALA A 290 0.38 0.89 -22.08
C ALA A 290 1.57 1.61 -22.72
N THR A 291 1.72 2.89 -22.49
CA THR A 291 2.98 3.59 -22.65
C THR A 291 3.97 2.65 -22.00
N THR A 292 4.90 2.08 -22.76
CA THR A 292 5.75 0.95 -22.42
C THR A 292 6.06 1.00 -20.92
N PRO A 293 5.47 0.12 -20.08
CA PRO A 293 5.80 0.17 -18.67
C PRO A 293 7.25 -0.26 -18.59
N THR A 294 8.06 0.52 -17.91
CA THR A 294 9.32 0.00 -17.37
C THR A 294 9.00 -1.28 -16.59
N ALA A 295 9.93 -2.21 -16.48
CA ALA A 295 9.70 -3.53 -15.88
C ALA A 295 8.97 -3.50 -14.52
N ASP A 296 8.92 -2.35 -13.87
CA ASP A 296 8.35 -2.07 -12.56
C ASP A 296 6.87 -1.62 -12.59
N GLN A 297 6.38 -1.05 -13.70
CA GLN A 297 4.94 -0.72 -13.88
C GLN A 297 4.05 -1.97 -14.04
N GLU A 298 4.61 -3.09 -14.38
CA GLU A 298 3.91 -4.39 -14.36
C GLU A 298 3.66 -4.90 -12.93
N ALA A 299 4.24 -4.26 -11.91
CA ALA A 299 4.07 -4.68 -10.51
C ALA A 299 2.77 -4.17 -9.87
N CYS A 300 2.26 -3.03 -10.33
CA CYS A 300 1.04 -2.39 -9.80
C CYS A 300 -0.13 -2.36 -10.78
N SER A 301 0.02 -2.93 -11.99
CA SER A 301 -1.06 -2.94 -13.01
C SER A 301 -1.69 -4.31 -13.24
#